data_e790095cc204f9ba0d65839ed1455392
#
_entry.id   e790095cc204f9ba0d65839ed1455392
#
_cell.length_a   1.000
_cell.length_b   1.000
_cell.length_c   1.000
_cell.angle_alpha   90.00
_cell.angle_beta   90.00
_cell.angle_gamma   90.00
#
_symmetry.space_group_name_H-M   'P 1'
#
loop_
_entity.id
_entity.type
_entity.pdbx_description
1 polymer ?
#
loop_
_entity_poly.entity_id
_entity_poly.type
_entity_poly.pdbx_seq_one_letter_code
_entity_poly.pdbx_strand_id
1 'polypeptide(L)'
;MRNALIFGLFLLVLSGCSGLNVSLLPKTGPLEEKVLEGEGKLKVLLVDLDGVISFKEERESLFLKKGPSKVAFFREALLKAEDDPEIAGVIVRINSPGGSVAASDTIYHEIMSFRQKKRIPVYTHITELGASGGYYVASATDRIIASPTAIVGSIGVVALKFNIEGLLSKIGVSDETYKSGPKKDFWSPFRPSSAEEKKMLQEIIDKLYARFIGVEYSGRPNRL
;
A
#
# COMPACT_ATOMS: atom_id res chain seq x y z
N MET A 1 -45.34 -40.83 17.47
CA MET A 1 -44.50 -40.21 18.49
C MET A 1 -43.10 -39.86 17.99
N ARG A 2 -42.43 -40.69 17.15
CA ARG A 2 -41.06 -40.44 16.62
C ARG A 2 -40.95 -39.21 15.69
N ASN A 3 -42.00 -38.93 14.87
CA ASN A 3 -42.02 -37.80 13.95
C ASN A 3 -42.28 -36.43 14.62
N ALA A 4 -43.00 -36.42 15.76
CA ALA A 4 -43.25 -35.22 16.55
C ALA A 4 -41.98 -34.75 17.29
N LEU A 5 -41.12 -35.68 17.70
CA LEU A 5 -39.83 -35.35 18.34
C LEU A 5 -38.84 -34.73 17.38
N ILE A 6 -38.79 -35.17 16.11
CA ILE A 6 -37.93 -34.61 15.06
C ILE A 6 -38.38 -33.21 14.68
N PHE A 7 -39.70 -32.95 14.60
CA PHE A 7 -40.27 -31.64 14.32
C PHE A 7 -40.02 -30.63 15.44
N GLY A 8 -40.09 -31.08 16.70
CA GLY A 8 -39.78 -30.26 17.88
C GLY A 8 -38.31 -29.90 17.96
N LEU A 9 -37.40 -30.78 17.57
CA LEU A 9 -35.96 -30.53 17.54
C LEU A 9 -35.58 -29.50 16.41
N PHE A 10 -36.29 -29.57 15.28
CA PHE A 10 -36.07 -28.64 14.16
C PHE A 10 -36.56 -27.20 14.48
N LEU A 11 -37.64 -27.07 15.25
CA LEU A 11 -38.16 -25.77 15.72
C LEU A 11 -37.26 -25.14 16.79
N LEU A 12 -36.59 -25.92 17.63
CA LEU A 12 -35.66 -25.40 18.64
C LEU A 12 -34.35 -24.86 18.06
N VAL A 13 -33.92 -25.35 16.89
CA VAL A 13 -32.73 -24.85 16.18
C VAL A 13 -33.01 -23.49 15.49
N LEU A 14 -34.28 -23.20 15.15
CA LEU A 14 -34.67 -21.95 14.50
C LEU A 14 -34.84 -20.76 15.49
N SER A 15 -35.01 -21.02 16.77
CA SER A 15 -35.18 -19.99 17.79
C SER A 15 -33.89 -19.50 18.43
N GLY A 16 -32.71 -20.06 18.06
CA GLY A 16 -31.40 -19.71 18.62
C GLY A 16 -30.63 -18.60 17.90
N CYS A 17 -31.15 -17.98 16.85
CA CYS A 17 -30.43 -17.00 16.02
C CYS A 17 -30.81 -15.54 16.26
N SER A 18 -31.29 -15.16 17.44
CA SER A 18 -31.53 -13.74 17.76
C SER A 18 -30.33 -13.11 18.45
N GLY A 19 -29.23 -12.92 17.71
CA GLY A 19 -28.07 -12.23 18.29
C GLY A 19 -26.82 -12.15 17.43
N LEU A 20 -26.75 -12.90 16.34
CA LEU A 20 -25.64 -12.80 15.39
C LEU A 20 -25.99 -11.80 14.27
N ASN A 21 -25.72 -10.52 14.49
CA ASN A 21 -25.67 -9.52 13.42
C ASN A 21 -24.44 -9.79 12.55
N VAL A 22 -24.51 -10.81 11.72
CA VAL A 22 -23.51 -11.03 10.65
C VAL A 22 -23.86 -10.04 9.53
N SER A 23 -23.24 -8.88 9.56
CA SER A 23 -23.29 -7.93 8.44
C SER A 23 -22.51 -8.54 7.27
N LEU A 24 -23.21 -9.22 6.36
CA LEU A 24 -22.67 -9.80 5.12
C LEU A 24 -22.35 -8.74 4.05
N LEU A 25 -22.73 -7.50 4.27
CA LEU A 25 -22.42 -6.40 3.36
C LEU A 25 -21.14 -5.68 3.84
N PRO A 26 -20.19 -5.40 2.94
CA PRO A 26 -19.06 -4.55 3.31
C PRO A 26 -19.58 -3.19 3.76
N LYS A 27 -19.22 -2.75 4.94
CA LYS A 27 -19.38 -1.34 5.33
C LYS A 27 -18.43 -0.51 4.48
N THR A 28 -18.85 -0.12 3.29
CA THR A 28 -18.27 0.98 2.54
C THR A 28 -18.81 2.27 3.13
N GLY A 29 -18.43 2.55 4.35
CA GLY A 29 -18.75 3.83 5.01
C GLY A 29 -17.53 4.75 4.90
N PRO A 30 -17.72 6.08 5.08
CA PRO A 30 -16.61 7.02 5.20
C PRO A 30 -15.70 6.59 6.36
N LEU A 31 -14.41 6.97 6.29
CA LEU A 31 -13.47 6.72 7.37
C LEU A 31 -14.01 7.29 8.69
N GLU A 32 -14.02 6.47 9.73
CA GLU A 32 -14.42 6.88 11.07
C GLU A 32 -13.16 7.16 11.91
N GLU A 33 -13.15 8.28 12.63
CA GLU A 33 -12.07 8.58 13.57
C GLU A 33 -12.26 7.75 14.84
N LYS A 34 -11.15 7.22 15.34
CA LYS A 34 -11.11 6.57 16.64
C LYS A 34 -10.14 7.34 17.53
N VAL A 35 -10.64 7.87 18.64
CA VAL A 35 -9.78 8.46 19.67
C VAL A 35 -8.96 7.35 20.32
N LEU A 36 -7.64 7.50 20.27
CA LEU A 36 -6.69 6.58 20.88
C LEU A 36 -6.34 7.02 22.28
N GLU A 37 -6.12 8.33 22.48
CA GLU A 37 -5.69 8.91 23.76
C GLU A 37 -6.01 10.41 23.81
N GLY A 38 -6.22 10.94 25.04
CA GLY A 38 -6.38 12.37 25.30
C GLY A 38 -7.84 12.86 25.19
N GLU A 39 -8.07 14.06 25.79
CA GLU A 39 -9.37 14.73 25.88
C GLU A 39 -9.30 16.20 25.38
N GLY A 40 -8.20 16.58 24.74
CA GLY A 40 -7.99 17.95 24.26
C GLY A 40 -8.87 18.30 23.05
N LYS A 41 -9.06 19.61 22.79
CA LYS A 41 -9.74 20.09 21.58
C LYS A 41 -8.91 19.88 20.31
N LEU A 42 -7.57 20.07 20.43
CA LEU A 42 -6.68 19.88 19.30
C LEU A 42 -6.34 18.40 19.16
N LYS A 43 -6.33 17.92 17.92
CA LYS A 43 -6.07 16.53 17.55
C LYS A 43 -4.73 16.38 16.85
N VAL A 44 -4.07 15.26 17.06
CA VAL A 44 -2.98 14.77 16.22
C VAL A 44 -3.51 13.53 15.49
N LEU A 45 -3.60 13.62 14.17
CA LEU A 45 -4.02 12.50 13.35
C LEU A 45 -2.90 11.48 13.25
N LEU A 46 -3.16 10.22 13.57
CA LEU A 46 -2.29 9.09 13.31
C LEU A 46 -2.80 8.31 12.09
N VAL A 47 -1.96 8.20 11.06
CA VAL A 47 -2.27 7.43 9.85
C VAL A 47 -1.25 6.32 9.67
N ASP A 48 -1.73 5.08 9.58
CA ASP A 48 -0.88 3.90 9.42
C ASP A 48 -0.59 3.57 7.96
N LEU A 49 0.68 3.27 7.66
CA LEU A 49 1.15 2.75 6.38
C LEU A 49 1.87 1.42 6.60
N ASP A 50 1.09 0.35 6.69
CA ASP A 50 1.59 -0.99 6.96
C ASP A 50 1.64 -1.87 5.70
N GLY A 51 2.66 -2.75 5.62
CA GLY A 51 2.80 -3.74 4.55
C GLY A 51 3.12 -3.14 3.18
N VAL A 52 2.80 -3.86 2.10
CA VAL A 52 3.18 -3.50 0.73
C VAL A 52 2.34 -2.34 0.18
N ILE A 53 2.99 -1.31 -0.34
CA ILE A 53 2.35 -0.12 -0.92
C ILE A 53 1.90 -0.43 -2.36
N SER A 54 0.58 -0.39 -2.61
CA SER A 54 0.03 -0.65 -3.93
C SER A 54 -1.32 0.04 -4.15
N PHE A 55 -1.76 0.09 -5.42
CA PHE A 55 -3.12 0.51 -5.79
C PHE A 55 -4.17 -0.60 -5.65
N LYS A 56 -3.74 -1.81 -5.31
CA LYS A 56 -4.67 -2.93 -5.16
C LYS A 56 -5.48 -2.77 -3.88
N GLU A 57 -6.77 -3.09 -3.95
CA GLU A 57 -7.64 -3.23 -2.79
C GLU A 57 -7.07 -4.26 -1.82
N GLU A 58 -7.14 -3.99 -0.55
CA GLU A 58 -6.70 -4.93 0.49
C GLU A 58 -7.75 -6.01 0.72
N ARG A 59 -7.30 -7.25 0.85
CA ARG A 59 -8.15 -8.38 1.25
C ARG A 59 -7.76 -8.79 2.66
N GLU A 60 -8.62 -8.54 3.62
CA GLU A 60 -8.38 -8.97 5.00
C GLU A 60 -8.45 -10.50 5.18
N SER A 61 -9.14 -11.21 4.30
CA SER A 61 -9.23 -12.68 4.31
C SER A 61 -9.84 -13.21 3.02
N LEU A 62 -9.67 -14.52 2.77
CA LEU A 62 -10.23 -15.22 1.59
C LEU A 62 -11.76 -15.08 1.50
N PHE A 63 -12.44 -14.84 2.62
CA PHE A 63 -13.91 -14.79 2.76
C PHE A 63 -14.45 -13.44 3.25
N LEU A 64 -13.61 -12.44 3.60
CA LEU A 64 -14.03 -11.19 4.23
C LEU A 64 -13.46 -9.97 3.50
N LYS A 65 -14.34 -8.98 3.35
CA LYS A 65 -14.18 -7.57 2.98
C LYS A 65 -12.94 -7.17 2.17
N LYS A 66 -13.19 -6.59 1.01
CA LYS A 66 -12.25 -5.74 0.31
C LYS A 66 -12.21 -4.38 1.01
N GLY A 67 -11.03 -3.98 1.48
CA GLY A 67 -10.78 -2.61 1.94
C GLY A 67 -10.26 -1.73 0.78
N PRO A 68 -10.27 -0.41 0.95
CA PRO A 68 -9.67 0.49 -0.02
C PRO A 68 -8.18 0.18 -0.19
N SER A 69 -7.61 0.54 -1.35
CA SER A 69 -6.15 0.51 -1.50
C SER A 69 -5.49 1.48 -0.52
N LYS A 70 -4.22 1.24 -0.18
CA LYS A 70 -3.45 2.17 0.68
C LYS A 70 -3.45 3.60 0.15
N VAL A 71 -3.34 3.77 -1.16
CA VAL A 71 -3.39 5.09 -1.80
C VAL A 71 -4.74 5.76 -1.59
N ALA A 72 -5.84 5.04 -1.80
CA ALA A 72 -7.18 5.58 -1.59
C ALA A 72 -7.43 5.92 -0.11
N PHE A 73 -7.04 5.03 0.81
CA PHE A 73 -7.13 5.25 2.24
C PHE A 73 -6.36 6.51 2.68
N PHE A 74 -5.09 6.64 2.26
CA PHE A 74 -4.26 7.80 2.60
C PHE A 74 -4.86 9.11 2.08
N ARG A 75 -5.29 9.11 0.84
CA ARG A 75 -5.93 10.27 0.23
C ARG A 75 -7.18 10.69 0.99
N GLU A 76 -8.07 9.75 1.30
CA GLU A 76 -9.30 10.03 2.03
C GLU A 76 -9.01 10.56 3.45
N ALA A 77 -8.04 9.95 4.17
CA ALA A 77 -7.63 10.37 5.49
C ALA A 77 -7.08 11.81 5.49
N LEU A 78 -6.22 12.14 4.53
CA LEU A 78 -5.64 13.48 4.42
C LEU A 78 -6.69 14.52 3.98
N LEU A 79 -7.60 14.20 3.06
CA LEU A 79 -8.69 15.10 2.68
C LEU A 79 -9.59 15.40 3.87
N LYS A 80 -9.97 14.39 4.64
CA LYS A 80 -10.76 14.58 5.87
C LYS A 80 -10.02 15.42 6.89
N ALA A 81 -8.71 15.22 7.06
CA ALA A 81 -7.88 16.03 7.94
C ALA A 81 -7.69 17.48 7.45
N GLU A 82 -7.71 17.72 6.13
CA GLU A 82 -7.63 19.04 5.54
C GLU A 82 -8.85 19.90 5.93
N ASP A 83 -10.03 19.28 5.96
CA ASP A 83 -11.29 19.96 6.29
C ASP A 83 -11.52 20.11 7.80
N ASP A 84 -10.81 19.38 8.66
CA ASP A 84 -10.96 19.45 10.12
C ASP A 84 -10.04 20.53 10.73
N PRO A 85 -10.59 21.66 11.26
CA PRO A 85 -9.80 22.71 11.87
C PRO A 85 -9.14 22.31 13.20
N GLU A 86 -9.58 21.26 13.84
CA GLU A 86 -9.03 20.78 15.12
C GLU A 86 -7.75 19.95 14.93
N ILE A 87 -7.44 19.50 13.71
CA ILE A 87 -6.20 18.78 13.40
C ILE A 87 -5.01 19.76 13.42
N ALA A 88 -4.14 19.60 14.42
CA ALA A 88 -2.96 20.44 14.67
C ALA A 88 -1.64 19.78 14.21
N GLY A 89 -1.66 18.50 13.86
CA GLY A 89 -0.50 17.77 13.36
C GLY A 89 -0.88 16.40 12.84
N VAL A 90 0.01 15.79 12.06
CA VAL A 90 -0.17 14.43 11.53
C VAL A 90 1.07 13.60 11.83
N ILE A 91 0.86 12.35 12.25
CA ILE A 91 1.89 11.33 12.35
C ILE A 91 1.58 10.24 11.35
N VAL A 92 2.47 10.02 10.40
CA VAL A 92 2.46 8.88 9.50
C VAL A 92 3.29 7.77 10.14
N ARG A 93 2.61 6.72 10.64
CA ARG A 93 3.28 5.57 11.25
C ARG A 93 3.53 4.53 10.17
N ILE A 94 4.82 4.20 9.93
CA ILE A 94 5.23 3.34 8.81
C ILE A 94 5.80 2.03 9.33
N ASN A 95 5.28 0.93 8.80
CA ASN A 95 5.83 -0.42 8.88
C ASN A 95 5.71 -1.11 7.51
N SER A 96 6.58 -0.72 6.56
CA SER A 96 6.43 -1.09 5.16
C SER A 96 7.76 -1.43 4.50
N PRO A 97 7.82 -2.55 3.74
CA PRO A 97 8.96 -2.87 2.86
C PRO A 97 9.00 -2.00 1.59
N GLY A 98 8.03 -1.11 1.41
CA GLY A 98 7.80 -0.39 0.17
C GLY A 98 6.78 -1.07 -0.74
N GLY A 99 6.93 -0.92 -2.05
CA GLY A 99 5.99 -1.50 -3.00
C GLY A 99 6.08 -0.88 -4.40
N SER A 100 4.95 -0.65 -5.04
CA SER A 100 4.89 -0.02 -6.35
C SER A 100 5.44 1.40 -6.32
N VAL A 101 6.36 1.72 -7.24
CA VAL A 101 6.94 3.08 -7.37
C VAL A 101 5.83 4.11 -7.53
N ALA A 102 4.89 3.88 -8.43
CA ALA A 102 3.80 4.80 -8.70
C ALA A 102 2.88 5.01 -7.48
N ALA A 103 2.58 3.95 -6.71
CA ALA A 103 1.74 4.07 -5.52
C ALA A 103 2.45 4.87 -4.41
N SER A 104 3.75 4.61 -4.21
CA SER A 104 4.56 5.36 -3.23
C SER A 104 4.70 6.83 -3.61
N ASP A 105 4.92 7.11 -4.90
CA ASP A 105 5.00 8.47 -5.42
C ASP A 105 3.67 9.23 -5.28
N THR A 106 2.54 8.54 -5.48
CA THR A 106 1.22 9.15 -5.26
C THR A 106 1.01 9.53 -3.80
N ILE A 107 1.30 8.63 -2.85
CA ILE A 107 1.16 8.95 -1.42
C ILE A 107 2.12 10.09 -1.03
N TYR A 108 3.36 10.08 -1.52
CA TYR A 108 4.30 11.18 -1.33
C TYR A 108 3.70 12.52 -1.74
N HIS A 109 3.11 12.60 -2.93
CA HIS A 109 2.49 13.83 -3.42
C HIS A 109 1.24 14.24 -2.65
N GLU A 110 0.42 13.30 -2.19
CA GLU A 110 -0.73 13.60 -1.30
C GLU A 110 -0.24 14.25 0.00
N ILE A 111 0.80 13.72 0.63
CA ILE A 111 1.39 14.31 1.85
C ILE A 111 1.96 15.70 1.56
N MET A 112 2.73 15.87 0.48
CA MET A 112 3.29 17.17 0.11
C MET A 112 2.21 18.21 -0.15
N SER A 113 1.14 17.84 -0.86
CA SER A 113 0.00 18.73 -1.12
C SER A 113 -0.70 19.12 0.18
N PHE A 114 -0.97 18.16 1.06
CA PHE A 114 -1.58 18.40 2.37
C PHE A 114 -0.74 19.39 3.21
N ARG A 115 0.58 19.21 3.28
CA ARG A 115 1.50 20.08 4.01
C ARG A 115 1.48 21.52 3.47
N GLN A 116 1.42 21.67 2.15
CA GLN A 116 1.36 23.00 1.52
C GLN A 116 0.06 23.75 1.84
N LYS A 117 -1.06 23.03 1.88
CA LYS A 117 -2.39 23.60 2.13
C LYS A 117 -2.63 23.86 3.62
N LYS A 118 -2.45 22.85 4.46
CA LYS A 118 -2.79 22.90 5.88
C LYS A 118 -1.75 23.63 6.72
N ARG A 119 -0.46 23.57 6.31
CA ARG A 119 0.69 24.22 7.00
C ARG A 119 0.83 23.86 8.48
N ILE A 120 0.52 22.61 8.81
CA ILE A 120 0.74 22.00 10.12
C ILE A 120 1.85 20.96 10.03
N PRO A 121 2.53 20.61 11.15
CA PRO A 121 3.59 19.62 11.12
C PRO A 121 3.08 18.23 10.74
N VAL A 122 3.83 17.57 9.86
CA VAL A 122 3.62 16.18 9.48
C VAL A 122 4.89 15.41 9.75
N TYR A 123 4.86 14.46 10.69
CA TYR A 123 6.01 13.66 11.05
C TYR A 123 5.80 12.20 10.66
N THR A 124 6.91 11.51 10.37
CA THR A 124 6.91 10.06 10.20
C THR A 124 7.48 9.39 11.43
N HIS A 125 6.84 8.31 11.88
CA HIS A 125 7.40 7.36 12.82
C HIS A 125 7.54 5.99 12.16
N ILE A 126 8.79 5.52 11.97
CA ILE A 126 9.07 4.18 11.46
C ILE A 126 9.19 3.24 12.65
N THR A 127 8.32 2.24 12.74
CA THR A 127 8.26 1.31 13.87
C THR A 127 9.25 0.15 13.74
N GLU A 128 9.15 -0.62 12.66
CA GLU A 128 9.99 -1.80 12.42
C GLU A 128 10.70 -1.71 11.06
N LEU A 129 9.96 -1.34 10.02
CA LEU A 129 10.44 -1.33 8.65
C LEU A 129 9.96 -0.07 7.91
N GLY A 130 10.90 0.69 7.39
CA GLY A 130 10.64 1.82 6.51
C GLY A 130 11.58 1.77 5.32
N ALA A 131 11.36 0.80 4.43
CA ALA A 131 12.28 0.51 3.34
C ALA A 131 11.68 0.87 1.97
N SER A 132 12.57 1.20 1.00
CA SER A 132 12.19 1.45 -0.40
C SER A 132 11.04 2.48 -0.50
N GLY A 133 9.88 2.12 -1.10
CA GLY A 133 8.70 2.99 -1.17
C GLY A 133 8.20 3.51 0.17
N GLY A 134 8.40 2.77 1.28
CA GLY A 134 8.07 3.23 2.63
C GLY A 134 8.95 4.41 3.07
N TYR A 135 10.25 4.34 2.77
CA TYR A 135 11.17 5.43 3.04
C TYR A 135 10.93 6.62 2.10
N TYR A 136 10.60 6.34 0.82
CA TYR A 136 10.19 7.34 -0.15
C TYR A 136 9.00 8.18 0.36
N VAL A 137 7.97 7.53 0.87
CA VAL A 137 6.81 8.20 1.48
C VAL A 137 7.21 9.00 2.71
N ALA A 138 8.05 8.45 3.58
CA ALA A 138 8.56 9.15 4.75
C ALA A 138 9.25 10.47 4.40
N SER A 139 9.93 10.54 3.24
CA SER A 139 10.64 11.74 2.77
C SER A 139 9.73 12.91 2.42
N ALA A 140 8.39 12.68 2.32
CA ALA A 140 7.40 13.74 2.17
C ALA A 140 7.14 14.53 3.47
N THR A 141 7.60 14.05 4.62
CA THR A 141 7.27 14.62 5.94
C THR A 141 8.36 15.56 6.46
N ASP A 142 8.02 16.41 7.43
CA ASP A 142 8.95 17.38 8.02
C ASP A 142 10.07 16.72 8.82
N ARG A 143 9.76 15.58 9.45
CA ARG A 143 10.72 14.84 10.26
C ARG A 143 10.44 13.35 10.22
N ILE A 144 11.50 12.54 10.13
CA ILE A 144 11.45 11.10 10.28
C ILE A 144 12.08 10.71 11.61
N ILE A 145 11.34 9.94 12.38
CA ILE A 145 11.75 9.33 13.63
C ILE A 145 11.67 7.82 13.41
N ALA A 146 12.77 7.12 13.64
CA ALA A 146 12.81 5.67 13.54
C ALA A 146 13.03 5.06 14.93
N SER A 147 12.35 3.94 15.21
CA SER A 147 12.64 3.14 16.39
C SER A 147 14.11 2.67 16.36
N PRO A 148 14.77 2.48 17.51
CA PRO A 148 16.21 2.12 17.54
C PRO A 148 16.55 0.83 16.77
N THR A 149 15.59 -0.08 16.64
CA THR A 149 15.74 -1.37 15.94
C THR A 149 15.11 -1.39 14.55
N ALA A 150 14.59 -0.26 14.10
CA ALA A 150 13.94 -0.19 12.78
C ALA A 150 14.97 -0.32 11.64
N ILE A 151 14.58 -1.04 10.60
CA ILE A 151 15.31 -1.13 9.34
C ILE A 151 14.79 -0.04 8.40
N VAL A 152 15.69 0.86 7.98
CA VAL A 152 15.34 1.99 7.12
C VAL A 152 16.24 2.05 5.89
N GLY A 153 15.78 2.72 4.84
CA GLY A 153 16.57 2.91 3.61
C GLY A 153 16.13 2.01 2.47
N SER A 154 17.01 1.14 1.95
CA SER A 154 16.75 0.39 0.71
C SER A 154 16.33 1.32 -0.44
N ILE A 155 17.11 2.42 -0.59
CA ILE A 155 16.86 3.44 -1.60
C ILE A 155 17.27 2.88 -2.96
N GLY A 156 16.27 2.48 -3.76
CA GLY A 156 16.52 1.86 -5.04
C GLY A 156 15.26 1.40 -5.74
N VAL A 157 15.43 1.01 -7.01
CA VAL A 157 14.36 0.48 -7.86
C VAL A 157 14.81 -0.86 -8.42
N VAL A 158 13.98 -1.86 -8.32
CA VAL A 158 14.20 -3.19 -8.86
C VAL A 158 13.05 -3.60 -9.78
N ALA A 159 13.39 -4.25 -10.88
CA ALA A 159 12.45 -4.91 -11.77
C ALA A 159 12.88 -6.36 -11.96
N LEU A 160 12.06 -7.31 -11.52
CA LEU A 160 12.34 -8.74 -11.60
C LEU A 160 11.62 -9.34 -12.81
N LYS A 161 12.38 -9.95 -13.71
CA LYS A 161 11.88 -10.74 -14.83
C LYS A 161 12.42 -12.17 -14.74
N PHE A 162 11.53 -13.13 -14.73
CA PHE A 162 11.92 -14.54 -14.86
C PHE A 162 11.86 -14.96 -16.33
N ASN A 163 12.85 -15.75 -16.77
CA ASN A 163 12.81 -16.44 -18.06
C ASN A 163 12.60 -17.93 -17.78
N ILE A 164 11.48 -18.46 -18.25
CA ILE A 164 11.06 -19.85 -18.04
C ILE A 164 11.12 -20.68 -19.36
N GLU A 165 11.63 -20.12 -20.46
CA GLU A 165 11.74 -20.79 -21.76
C GLU A 165 12.43 -22.16 -21.64
N GLY A 166 13.59 -22.21 -20.97
CA GLY A 166 14.32 -23.46 -20.79
C GLY A 166 13.59 -24.50 -19.96
N LEU A 167 12.74 -24.09 -19.02
CA LEU A 167 11.88 -25.00 -18.26
C LEU A 167 10.77 -25.56 -19.14
N LEU A 168 10.08 -24.73 -19.90
CA LEU A 168 9.02 -25.13 -20.82
C LEU A 168 9.53 -26.12 -21.87
N SER A 169 10.69 -25.84 -22.46
CA SER A 169 11.34 -26.73 -23.40
C SER A 169 11.60 -28.14 -22.81
N LYS A 170 12.02 -28.22 -21.53
CA LYS A 170 12.26 -29.51 -20.86
C LYS A 170 11.01 -30.34 -20.65
N ILE A 171 9.84 -29.71 -20.55
CA ILE A 171 8.54 -30.40 -20.37
C ILE A 171 7.75 -30.53 -21.70
N GLY A 172 8.39 -30.19 -22.86
CA GLY A 172 7.78 -30.33 -24.18
C GLY A 172 6.74 -29.26 -24.52
N VAL A 173 6.79 -28.09 -23.87
CA VAL A 173 5.90 -26.95 -24.16
C VAL A 173 6.67 -25.92 -24.99
N SER A 174 6.10 -25.48 -26.10
CA SER A 174 6.60 -24.39 -26.96
C SER A 174 5.68 -23.17 -26.87
N ASP A 175 6.28 -21.97 -26.94
CA ASP A 175 5.55 -20.69 -27.03
C ASP A 175 5.40 -20.29 -28.50
N GLU A 176 4.19 -19.91 -28.89
CA GLU A 176 3.89 -19.33 -30.20
C GLU A 176 3.25 -17.97 -30.02
N THR A 177 4.07 -16.92 -29.87
CA THR A 177 3.57 -15.55 -29.67
C THR A 177 3.42 -14.80 -30.96
N TYR A 178 2.17 -14.42 -31.29
CA TYR A 178 1.84 -13.48 -32.37
C TYR A 178 1.74 -12.06 -31.82
N LYS A 179 2.41 -11.09 -32.47
CA LYS A 179 2.50 -9.72 -31.96
C LYS A 179 2.44 -8.66 -33.06
N SER A 180 1.81 -7.53 -32.79
CA SER A 180 1.67 -6.41 -33.71
C SER A 180 2.94 -5.57 -33.89
N GLY A 181 4.00 -5.82 -33.09
CA GLY A 181 5.26 -5.11 -33.17
C GLY A 181 6.36 -5.78 -32.34
N PRO A 182 7.64 -5.51 -32.66
CA PRO A 182 8.79 -6.27 -32.15
C PRO A 182 8.96 -6.16 -30.62
N LYS A 183 8.49 -5.08 -30.01
CA LYS A 183 8.64 -4.83 -28.56
C LYS A 183 7.35 -5.06 -27.76
N LYS A 184 6.27 -5.56 -28.37
CA LYS A 184 5.00 -5.74 -27.67
C LYS A 184 5.09 -6.76 -26.53
N ASP A 185 6.01 -7.69 -26.62
CA ASP A 185 6.29 -8.77 -25.66
C ASP A 185 7.63 -8.60 -24.93
N PHE A 186 8.15 -7.37 -24.80
CA PHE A 186 9.50 -7.13 -24.20
C PHE A 186 9.63 -7.65 -22.77
N TRP A 187 8.50 -7.84 -22.05
CA TRP A 187 8.45 -8.41 -20.71
C TRP A 187 8.05 -9.89 -20.69
N SER A 188 8.01 -10.58 -21.85
CA SER A 188 7.62 -11.99 -21.93
C SER A 188 8.55 -12.87 -21.09
N PRO A 189 8.01 -13.76 -20.23
CA PRO A 189 8.82 -14.75 -19.51
C PRO A 189 9.23 -15.93 -20.39
N PHE A 190 8.68 -16.05 -21.61
CA PHE A 190 8.83 -17.19 -22.49
C PHE A 190 10.02 -17.08 -23.46
N ARG A 191 10.73 -15.96 -23.44
CA ARG A 191 11.94 -15.74 -24.23
C ARG A 191 12.95 -14.85 -23.50
N PRO A 192 14.24 -14.92 -23.86
CA PRO A 192 15.24 -13.97 -23.39
C PRO A 192 14.92 -12.55 -23.88
N SER A 193 15.28 -11.56 -23.08
CA SER A 193 15.26 -10.17 -23.52
C SER A 193 16.45 -9.90 -24.46
N SER A 194 16.20 -9.15 -25.53
CA SER A 194 17.26 -8.65 -26.41
C SER A 194 18.15 -7.64 -25.68
N ALA A 195 19.32 -7.33 -26.26
CA ALA A 195 20.22 -6.31 -25.71
C ALA A 195 19.54 -4.92 -25.68
N GLU A 196 18.76 -4.59 -26.70
CA GLU A 196 17.98 -3.35 -26.76
C GLU A 196 16.91 -3.28 -25.68
N GLU A 197 16.17 -4.37 -25.46
CA GLU A 197 15.13 -4.45 -24.40
C GLU A 197 15.74 -4.33 -23.00
N LYS A 198 16.90 -4.94 -22.76
CA LYS A 198 17.64 -4.78 -21.50
C LYS A 198 18.04 -3.33 -21.27
N LYS A 199 18.56 -2.65 -22.31
CA LYS A 199 18.93 -1.24 -22.24
C LYS A 199 17.71 -0.35 -21.94
N MET A 200 16.61 -0.53 -22.66
CA MET A 200 15.38 0.20 -22.41
C MET A 200 14.88 0.07 -20.95
N LEU A 201 14.92 -1.15 -20.43
CA LEU A 201 14.49 -1.39 -19.06
C LEU A 201 15.42 -0.73 -18.05
N GLN A 202 16.74 -0.81 -18.28
CA GLN A 202 17.71 -0.16 -17.39
C GLN A 202 17.53 1.36 -17.40
N GLU A 203 17.30 1.97 -18.55
CA GLU A 203 17.03 3.42 -18.63
C GLU A 203 15.76 3.83 -17.87
N ILE A 204 14.73 2.98 -17.84
CA ILE A 204 13.53 3.22 -17.02
C ILE A 204 13.87 3.16 -15.52
N ILE A 205 14.62 2.12 -15.10
CA ILE A 205 15.05 1.94 -13.72
C ILE A 205 15.92 3.13 -13.27
N ASP A 206 16.86 3.55 -14.10
CA ASP A 206 17.76 4.67 -13.78
C ASP A 206 16.99 5.99 -13.60
N LYS A 207 15.99 6.26 -14.43
CA LYS A 207 15.11 7.43 -14.29
C LYS A 207 14.29 7.39 -13.00
N LEU A 208 13.72 6.24 -12.65
CA LEU A 208 12.96 6.06 -11.42
C LEU A 208 13.86 6.17 -10.19
N TYR A 209 15.08 5.64 -10.26
CA TYR A 209 16.10 5.77 -9.22
C TYR A 209 16.52 7.24 -9.04
N ALA A 210 16.84 7.94 -10.13
CA ALA A 210 17.17 9.38 -10.07
C ALA A 210 16.06 10.20 -9.43
N ARG A 211 14.78 9.87 -9.71
CA ARG A 211 13.65 10.50 -9.03
C ARG A 211 13.65 10.21 -7.54
N PHE A 212 13.93 8.97 -7.11
CA PHE A 212 14.00 8.62 -5.70
C PHE A 212 15.08 9.43 -4.98
N ILE A 213 16.28 9.48 -5.56
CA ILE A 213 17.38 10.29 -5.02
C ILE A 213 16.99 11.77 -4.95
N GLY A 214 16.34 12.32 -5.99
CA GLY A 214 15.86 13.70 -5.99
C GLY A 214 14.87 14.01 -4.87
N VAL A 215 13.98 13.09 -4.55
CA VAL A 215 13.04 13.20 -3.42
C VAL A 215 13.78 13.23 -2.09
N GLU A 216 14.77 12.35 -1.90
CA GLU A 216 15.60 12.30 -0.70
C GLU A 216 16.35 13.62 -0.48
N TYR A 217 17.03 14.12 -1.50
CA TYR A 217 17.75 15.41 -1.43
C TYR A 217 16.82 16.58 -1.13
N SER A 218 15.65 16.62 -1.75
CA SER A 218 14.67 17.70 -1.55
C SER A 218 14.08 17.69 -0.14
N GLY A 219 13.86 16.51 0.42
CA GLY A 219 13.32 16.36 1.78
C GLY A 219 14.34 16.60 2.88
N ARG A 220 15.67 16.58 2.57
CA ARG A 220 16.75 16.63 3.57
C ARG A 220 18.01 17.31 3.07
N PRO A 221 17.97 18.60 2.75
CA PRO A 221 19.11 19.32 2.13
C PRO A 221 20.38 19.36 2.99
N ASN A 222 20.33 18.99 4.28
CA ASN A 222 21.46 19.14 5.23
C ASN A 222 21.91 17.83 5.89
N ARG A 223 21.61 16.64 5.34
CA ARG A 223 21.88 15.37 6.01
C ARG A 223 22.57 14.29 5.18
N LEU A 224 23.29 14.67 4.13
CA LEU A 224 24.21 13.77 3.42
C LEU A 224 25.63 14.31 3.56
#